data_33971dadea51c19b312232234efbde4b
#
_entry.id   33971dadea51c19b312232234efbde4b
#
_cell.length_a   1.000
_cell.length_b   1.000
_cell.length_c   1.000
_cell.angle_alpha   90.00
_cell.angle_beta   90.00
_cell.angle_gamma   90.00
#
_symmetry.space_group_name_H-M   'P 1'
#
loop_
_entity.id
_entity.type
_entity.pdbx_description
1 polymer ?
#
loop_
_entity_poly.entity_id
_entity_poly.type
_entity_poly.pdbx_seq_one_letter_code
_entity_poly.pdbx_strand_id
1 'polypeptide(L)'
;YSGASEGILPENATLLALAVLCDELRPEAKTAVDDLRGAGVQVVMITGDHPETAAAIAKEAGLFLPVRQTEKRKTSHHTPRKSKAEAQKYAPYAESGGAVVLTGGELAAMSDEEVLKILPRLRVVARALPTDKSRLVELSKRLGCVTGMTGDGINDAAALKKADVGFALGSGTEVAKEAGDVVITDDNLSSVVKAAAYGRRVFKSIRQFVVFQLTMDLCAVGVSLLAPFIGFDTPVTVMQMLWINMIMDTLASLAFAGIRVDPQDMRRPPVPLSEPVLTKRLAGRVAATGIYCVLLCLYFLKSPEIAAFFRTGESRGTAHFYTAFFSIFVFSGLFGAFHARTDSPNPFRRMKGGGSFVIFIALTSFCQIALLYFGGTVFRTSGLTFSELILTLALSATVLPVGALVKLAERPVEAIYTLRKTRKSRKPKNKNIKAPIKNPLAAHNNIV
;
A
#
# COMPACT_ATOMS: atom_id res chain seq x y z
N TYR A 1 -37.87 -14.20 -43.82
CA TYR A 1 -38.71 -15.41 -43.66
C TYR A 1 -40.02 -15.02 -43.02
N SER A 2 -41.02 -14.84 -43.83
CA SER A 2 -42.39 -14.67 -43.33
C SER A 2 -43.04 -16.07 -43.24
N GLY A 3 -43.18 -16.63 -42.04
CA GLY A 3 -44.04 -17.77 -41.84
C GLY A 3 -43.47 -19.03 -41.18
N ALA A 4 -42.34 -18.96 -40.46
CA ALA A 4 -41.93 -20.12 -39.67
C ALA A 4 -42.51 -20.00 -38.26
N SER A 5 -43.33 -20.90 -37.83
CA SER A 5 -43.67 -21.15 -36.44
C SER A 5 -42.44 -21.57 -35.68
N GLU A 6 -42.31 -21.06 -34.47
CA GLU A 6 -41.17 -21.26 -33.59
C GLU A 6 -40.64 -22.71 -33.54
N GLY A 7 -39.40 -22.91 -33.96
CA GLY A 7 -38.59 -24.07 -33.59
C GLY A 7 -38.58 -25.25 -34.55
N ILE A 8 -39.26 -25.24 -35.68
CA ILE A 8 -39.24 -26.37 -36.65
C ILE A 8 -38.58 -25.92 -37.96
N LEU A 9 -37.36 -26.44 -38.23
CA LEU A 9 -36.75 -26.27 -39.55
C LEU A 9 -37.51 -27.05 -40.62
N PRO A 10 -37.70 -26.49 -41.84
CA PRO A 10 -38.30 -27.24 -42.94
C PRO A 10 -37.47 -28.48 -43.27
N GLU A 11 -38.14 -29.62 -43.59
CA GLU A 11 -37.46 -30.91 -43.85
C GLU A 11 -36.44 -30.89 -45.00
N ASN A 12 -36.45 -29.86 -45.86
CA ASN A 12 -35.51 -29.68 -46.96
C ASN A 12 -34.74 -28.36 -46.87
N ALA A 13 -34.38 -27.92 -45.67
CA ALA A 13 -33.59 -26.71 -45.48
C ALA A 13 -32.09 -26.95 -45.77
N THR A 14 -31.50 -26.14 -46.66
CA THR A 14 -30.04 -26.13 -46.89
C THR A 14 -29.44 -25.02 -46.08
N LEU A 15 -28.46 -25.34 -45.23
CA LEU A 15 -27.65 -24.33 -44.52
C LEU A 15 -26.78 -23.57 -45.53
N LEU A 16 -27.11 -22.32 -45.80
CA LEU A 16 -26.38 -21.48 -46.76
C LEU A 16 -25.20 -20.76 -46.10
N ALA A 17 -25.36 -20.30 -44.89
CA ALA A 17 -24.32 -19.57 -44.14
C ALA A 17 -24.61 -19.58 -42.65
N LEU A 18 -23.58 -19.46 -41.87
CA LEU A 18 -23.62 -19.21 -40.44
C LEU A 18 -22.98 -17.84 -40.19
N ALA A 19 -23.75 -16.88 -39.69
CA ALA A 19 -23.22 -15.60 -39.23
C ALA A 19 -22.83 -15.72 -37.78
N VAL A 20 -21.55 -15.51 -37.47
CA VAL A 20 -21.03 -15.48 -36.12
C VAL A 20 -20.78 -14.02 -35.74
N LEU A 21 -21.50 -13.55 -34.71
CA LEU A 21 -21.25 -12.25 -34.10
C LEU A 21 -20.39 -12.49 -32.87
N CYS A 22 -19.18 -11.90 -32.86
CA CYS A 22 -18.23 -12.02 -31.77
C CYS A 22 -17.69 -10.65 -31.43
N ASP A 23 -17.80 -10.26 -30.18
CA ASP A 23 -17.06 -9.10 -29.67
C ASP A 23 -15.62 -9.51 -29.39
N GLU A 24 -14.68 -8.82 -30.01
CA GLU A 24 -13.26 -9.07 -29.81
C GLU A 24 -12.80 -8.53 -28.46
N LEU A 25 -11.90 -9.28 -27.80
CA LEU A 25 -11.23 -8.80 -26.59
C LEU A 25 -10.37 -7.60 -26.94
N ARG A 26 -10.49 -6.51 -26.19
CA ARG A 26 -9.61 -5.35 -26.37
C ARG A 26 -8.15 -5.76 -26.27
N PRO A 27 -7.26 -5.32 -27.18
CA PRO A 27 -5.86 -5.78 -27.27
C PRO A 27 -5.08 -5.62 -25.95
N GLU A 28 -5.38 -4.55 -25.19
CA GLU A 28 -4.71 -4.23 -23.93
C GLU A 28 -5.21 -5.05 -22.73
N ALA A 29 -6.40 -5.68 -22.84
CA ALA A 29 -7.02 -6.37 -21.70
C ALA A 29 -6.15 -7.52 -21.16
N LYS A 30 -5.57 -8.33 -22.05
CA LYS A 30 -4.67 -9.42 -21.67
C LYS A 30 -3.45 -8.93 -20.92
N THR A 31 -2.81 -7.87 -21.41
CA THR A 31 -1.62 -7.27 -20.77
C THR A 31 -2.00 -6.70 -19.40
N ALA A 32 -3.13 -6.00 -19.30
CA ALA A 32 -3.62 -5.43 -18.05
C ALA A 32 -3.92 -6.50 -17.00
N VAL A 33 -4.56 -7.60 -17.39
CA VAL A 33 -4.81 -8.76 -16.53
C VAL A 33 -3.49 -9.39 -16.06
N ASP A 34 -2.52 -9.55 -16.93
CA ASP A 34 -1.20 -10.09 -16.58
C ASP A 34 -0.44 -9.19 -15.61
N ASP A 35 -0.51 -7.87 -15.79
CA ASP A 35 0.10 -6.89 -14.89
C ASP A 35 -0.55 -6.91 -13.49
N LEU A 36 -1.89 -6.95 -13.42
CA LEU A 36 -2.62 -7.08 -12.15
C LEU A 36 -2.26 -8.39 -11.43
N ARG A 37 -2.22 -9.50 -12.17
CA ARG A 37 -1.82 -10.80 -11.61
C ARG A 37 -0.35 -10.80 -11.16
N GLY A 38 0.52 -10.18 -11.95
CA GLY A 38 1.92 -9.94 -11.58
C GLY A 38 2.06 -9.12 -10.30
N ALA A 39 1.11 -8.22 -10.05
CA ALA A 39 0.99 -7.42 -8.85
C ALA A 39 0.36 -8.17 -7.66
N GLY A 40 -0.02 -9.45 -7.83
CA GLY A 40 -0.68 -10.25 -6.80
C GLY A 40 -2.15 -9.91 -6.60
N VAL A 41 -2.78 -9.25 -7.57
CA VAL A 41 -4.22 -8.96 -7.59
C VAL A 41 -4.96 -10.11 -8.27
N GLN A 42 -6.02 -10.58 -7.65
CA GLN A 42 -6.93 -11.54 -8.27
C GLN A 42 -7.91 -10.77 -9.14
N VAL A 43 -8.01 -11.16 -10.41
CA VAL A 43 -9.01 -10.63 -11.34
C VAL A 43 -10.12 -11.65 -11.48
N VAL A 44 -11.38 -11.20 -11.35
CA VAL A 44 -12.59 -12.00 -11.49
C VAL A 44 -13.50 -11.30 -12.50
N MET A 45 -13.92 -12.03 -13.52
CA MET A 45 -14.90 -11.55 -14.50
C MET A 45 -16.31 -11.91 -14.02
N ILE A 46 -17.18 -10.91 -14.00
CA ILE A 46 -18.60 -11.09 -13.63
C ILE A 46 -19.44 -10.53 -14.78
N THR A 47 -20.14 -11.40 -15.49
CA THR A 47 -20.89 -11.03 -16.71
C THR A 47 -22.28 -11.64 -16.74
N GLY A 48 -23.19 -11.00 -17.48
CA GLY A 48 -24.49 -11.56 -17.82
C GLY A 48 -24.45 -12.63 -18.93
N ASP A 49 -23.31 -12.80 -19.61
CA ASP A 49 -23.14 -13.70 -20.74
C ASP A 49 -23.27 -15.16 -20.38
N HIS A 50 -23.44 -15.98 -21.44
CA HIS A 50 -23.47 -17.42 -21.30
C HIS A 50 -22.15 -18.00 -20.78
N PRO A 51 -22.15 -19.04 -19.93
CA PRO A 51 -20.95 -19.60 -19.31
C PRO A 51 -19.83 -19.97 -20.28
N GLU A 52 -20.18 -20.52 -21.44
CA GLU A 52 -19.21 -20.94 -22.46
C GLU A 52 -18.52 -19.74 -23.09
N THR A 53 -19.26 -18.68 -23.43
CA THR A 53 -18.73 -17.40 -23.95
C THR A 53 -17.84 -16.72 -22.90
N ALA A 54 -18.33 -16.62 -21.66
CA ALA A 54 -17.59 -16.04 -20.55
C ALA A 54 -16.28 -16.79 -20.28
N ALA A 55 -16.29 -18.12 -20.32
CA ALA A 55 -15.10 -18.94 -20.14
C ALA A 55 -14.10 -18.78 -21.29
N ALA A 56 -14.58 -18.69 -22.55
CA ALA A 56 -13.72 -18.47 -23.70
C ALA A 56 -13.00 -17.12 -23.63
N ILE A 57 -13.72 -16.04 -23.36
CA ILE A 57 -13.17 -14.68 -23.18
C ILE A 57 -12.19 -14.65 -22.00
N ALA A 58 -12.54 -15.26 -20.88
CA ALA A 58 -11.69 -15.33 -19.70
C ALA A 58 -10.37 -16.09 -19.95
N LYS A 59 -10.41 -17.13 -20.78
CA LYS A 59 -9.25 -17.89 -21.21
C LYS A 59 -8.33 -17.05 -22.07
N GLU A 60 -8.88 -16.37 -23.06
CA GLU A 60 -8.16 -15.46 -23.95
C GLU A 60 -7.53 -14.30 -23.17
N ALA A 61 -8.25 -13.69 -22.23
CA ALA A 61 -7.77 -12.67 -21.32
C ALA A 61 -6.72 -13.16 -20.30
N GLY A 62 -6.48 -14.48 -20.19
CA GLY A 62 -5.49 -15.05 -19.29
C GLY A 62 -5.93 -15.16 -17.83
N LEU A 63 -7.23 -15.10 -17.52
CA LEU A 63 -7.77 -15.16 -16.15
C LEU A 63 -7.52 -16.51 -15.46
N PHE A 64 -7.43 -17.60 -16.21
CA PHE A 64 -7.22 -18.96 -15.67
C PHE A 64 -5.79 -19.26 -15.27
N LEU A 65 -4.82 -18.46 -15.71
CA LEU A 65 -3.46 -18.64 -15.30
C LEU A 65 -3.30 -18.35 -13.79
N PRO A 66 -2.43 -19.05 -13.05
CA PRO A 66 -2.24 -18.80 -11.63
C PRO A 66 -1.71 -17.37 -11.40
N VAL A 67 -2.18 -16.71 -10.34
CA VAL A 67 -1.60 -15.45 -9.87
C VAL A 67 -0.14 -15.71 -9.56
N ARG A 68 0.79 -14.96 -10.18
CA ARG A 68 2.23 -15.10 -9.91
C ARG A 68 2.46 -14.78 -8.43
N GLN A 69 2.68 -15.82 -7.64
CA GLN A 69 3.18 -15.64 -6.28
C GLN A 69 4.62 -15.10 -6.42
N THR A 70 4.78 -13.81 -6.19
CA THR A 70 6.11 -13.26 -5.95
C THR A 70 6.69 -14.03 -4.76
N GLU A 71 7.81 -14.71 -5.01
CA GLU A 71 8.50 -15.47 -3.97
C GLU A 71 8.59 -14.66 -2.68
N LYS A 72 8.16 -15.28 -1.56
CA LYS A 72 8.21 -14.82 -0.17
C LYS A 72 6.98 -14.10 0.40
N ARG A 73 5.79 -14.62 0.18
CA ARG A 73 4.81 -14.66 1.27
C ARG A 73 4.01 -15.96 1.15
N LYS A 74 4.50 -17.02 1.74
CA LYS A 74 3.65 -18.16 2.11
C LYS A 74 2.70 -17.67 3.21
N THR A 75 1.65 -16.97 2.82
CA THR A 75 0.45 -16.92 3.64
C THR A 75 -0.06 -18.35 3.65
N SER A 76 0.13 -19.01 4.78
CA SER A 76 -0.48 -20.30 5.04
C SER A 76 -1.98 -20.09 5.19
N HIS A 77 -2.69 -19.86 4.09
CA HIS A 77 -4.06 -20.28 4.03
C HIS A 77 -4.01 -21.80 4.01
N HIS A 78 -4.24 -22.40 5.15
CA HIS A 78 -4.59 -23.79 5.29
C HIS A 78 -5.87 -23.99 4.46
N THR A 79 -5.71 -24.32 3.19
CA THR A 79 -6.78 -24.99 2.45
C THR A 79 -6.87 -26.37 3.08
N PRO A 80 -7.99 -26.72 3.72
CA PRO A 80 -8.21 -28.10 4.13
C PRO A 80 -8.14 -28.93 2.87
N ARG A 81 -7.34 -30.00 2.90
CA ARG A 81 -7.24 -31.01 1.86
C ARG A 81 -8.58 -31.75 1.84
N LYS A 82 -9.59 -31.14 1.19
CA LYS A 82 -10.90 -31.75 1.01
C LYS A 82 -10.90 -32.64 -0.22
N SER A 83 -11.68 -33.72 -0.13
CA SER A 83 -11.73 -34.83 -1.07
C SER A 83 -11.91 -34.37 -2.53
N LYS A 84 -11.32 -35.15 -3.46
CA LYS A 84 -11.48 -34.97 -4.92
C LYS A 84 -12.95 -34.86 -5.37
N ALA A 85 -13.88 -35.41 -4.61
CA ALA A 85 -15.31 -35.40 -4.91
C ALA A 85 -15.97 -34.02 -4.77
N GLU A 86 -15.55 -33.18 -3.78
CA GLU A 86 -16.08 -31.81 -3.62
C GLU A 86 -15.50 -30.85 -4.65
N ALA A 87 -14.28 -31.09 -5.12
CA ALA A 87 -13.68 -30.28 -6.20
C ALA A 87 -14.38 -30.54 -7.54
N GLN A 88 -14.93 -31.72 -7.73
CA GLN A 88 -15.57 -32.15 -8.97
C GLN A 88 -17.01 -31.62 -9.13
N LYS A 89 -17.67 -31.29 -8.02
CA LYS A 89 -19.02 -30.71 -8.01
C LYS A 89 -19.09 -29.29 -8.61
N TYR A 90 -17.96 -28.54 -8.52
CA TYR A 90 -17.86 -27.14 -8.98
C TYR A 90 -16.91 -26.96 -10.17
N ALA A 91 -16.69 -28.00 -10.95
CA ALA A 91 -15.69 -28.04 -12.01
C ALA A 91 -16.19 -28.55 -13.37
N PRO A 92 -17.30 -28.05 -13.95
CA PRO A 92 -17.53 -28.32 -15.36
C PRO A 92 -16.46 -27.60 -16.24
N TYR A 93 -15.81 -26.54 -15.74
CA TYR A 93 -14.88 -25.68 -16.47
C TYR A 93 -13.50 -25.52 -15.80
N ALA A 94 -13.14 -26.38 -14.86
CA ALA A 94 -11.83 -26.33 -14.20
C ALA A 94 -10.72 -26.79 -15.14
N GLU A 95 -10.05 -25.84 -15.79
CA GLU A 95 -8.75 -26.11 -16.39
C GLU A 95 -7.66 -26.22 -15.30
N SER A 96 -6.59 -26.94 -15.62
CA SER A 96 -5.45 -27.27 -14.77
C SER A 96 -4.98 -26.10 -13.89
N GLY A 97 -5.32 -26.11 -12.59
CA GLY A 97 -4.95 -25.07 -11.63
C GLY A 97 -5.96 -24.78 -10.54
N GLY A 98 -7.15 -25.41 -10.56
CA GLY A 98 -8.20 -25.20 -9.55
C GLY A 98 -8.95 -23.88 -9.69
N ALA A 99 -8.93 -23.25 -10.87
CA ALA A 99 -9.79 -22.12 -11.20
C ALA A 99 -11.27 -22.52 -11.16
N VAL A 100 -12.13 -21.64 -10.66
CA VAL A 100 -13.57 -21.89 -10.51
C VAL A 100 -14.34 -20.93 -11.42
N VAL A 101 -15.26 -21.49 -12.21
CA VAL A 101 -16.26 -20.79 -12.99
C VAL A 101 -17.62 -21.16 -12.42
N LEU A 102 -18.47 -20.18 -12.16
CA LEU A 102 -19.82 -20.37 -11.64
C LEU A 102 -20.83 -19.64 -12.52
N THR A 103 -22.07 -20.12 -12.47
CA THR A 103 -23.21 -19.32 -12.91
C THR A 103 -23.83 -18.55 -11.74
N GLY A 104 -24.58 -17.47 -12.04
CA GLY A 104 -25.34 -16.74 -11.02
C GLY A 104 -26.32 -17.66 -10.25
N GLY A 105 -26.94 -18.62 -10.92
CA GLY A 105 -27.81 -19.60 -10.26
C GLY A 105 -27.09 -20.52 -9.27
N GLU A 106 -25.90 -21.01 -9.63
CA GLU A 106 -25.05 -21.80 -8.71
C GLU A 106 -24.58 -20.94 -7.54
N LEU A 107 -24.19 -19.69 -7.81
CA LEU A 107 -23.77 -18.74 -6.78
C LEU A 107 -24.91 -18.43 -5.80
N ALA A 108 -26.13 -18.27 -6.29
CA ALA A 108 -27.33 -18.02 -5.48
C ALA A 108 -27.70 -19.21 -4.59
N ALA A 109 -27.44 -20.44 -5.06
CA ALA A 109 -27.69 -21.67 -4.31
C ALA A 109 -26.68 -21.94 -3.20
N MET A 110 -25.53 -21.22 -3.18
CA MET A 110 -24.46 -21.39 -2.20
C MET A 110 -24.65 -20.47 -1.01
N SER A 111 -24.35 -20.98 0.20
CA SER A 111 -24.22 -20.15 1.39
C SER A 111 -22.97 -19.25 1.33
N ASP A 112 -22.96 -18.18 2.11
CA ASP A 112 -21.80 -17.27 2.19
C ASP A 112 -20.51 -17.99 2.59
N GLU A 113 -20.59 -18.94 3.54
CA GLU A 113 -19.43 -19.73 3.95
C GLU A 113 -18.87 -20.61 2.84
N GLU A 114 -19.72 -21.14 1.97
CA GLU A 114 -19.29 -21.92 0.81
C GLU A 114 -18.62 -21.03 -0.23
N VAL A 115 -19.22 -19.86 -0.51
CA VAL A 115 -18.63 -18.88 -1.43
C VAL A 115 -17.26 -18.40 -0.93
N LEU A 116 -17.12 -18.07 0.37
CA LEU A 116 -15.84 -17.64 0.96
C LEU A 116 -14.72 -18.69 0.78
N LYS A 117 -15.05 -19.99 0.78
CA LYS A 117 -14.06 -21.06 0.56
C LYS A 117 -13.56 -21.14 -0.89
N ILE A 118 -14.40 -20.82 -1.86
CA ILE A 118 -14.04 -20.87 -3.28
C ILE A 118 -13.56 -19.55 -3.84
N LEU A 119 -13.90 -18.43 -3.20
CA LEU A 119 -13.59 -17.07 -3.65
C LEU A 119 -12.12 -16.85 -4.04
N PRO A 120 -11.11 -17.38 -3.34
CA PRO A 120 -9.70 -17.24 -3.76
C PRO A 120 -9.39 -17.91 -5.11
N ARG A 121 -10.21 -18.84 -5.56
CA ARG A 121 -10.05 -19.58 -6.82
C ARG A 121 -11.04 -19.14 -7.89
N LEU A 122 -12.04 -18.34 -7.53
CA LEU A 122 -13.06 -17.84 -8.45
C LEU A 122 -12.40 -17.00 -9.54
N ARG A 123 -12.78 -17.24 -10.80
CA ARG A 123 -12.28 -16.49 -11.95
C ARG A 123 -13.39 -15.90 -12.79
N VAL A 124 -14.51 -16.60 -12.90
CA VAL A 124 -15.64 -16.17 -13.72
C VAL A 124 -16.95 -16.45 -13.00
N VAL A 125 -17.86 -15.48 -13.05
CA VAL A 125 -19.29 -15.67 -12.75
C VAL A 125 -20.07 -15.25 -13.99
N ALA A 126 -20.72 -16.22 -14.61
CA ALA A 126 -21.53 -16.06 -15.82
C ALA A 126 -23.01 -15.96 -15.46
N ARG A 127 -23.81 -15.32 -16.29
CA ARG A 127 -25.26 -15.06 -16.03
C ARG A 127 -25.50 -14.47 -14.65
N ALA A 128 -24.61 -13.56 -14.24
CA ALA A 128 -24.65 -12.90 -12.94
C ALA A 128 -25.76 -11.84 -12.91
N LEU A 129 -26.47 -11.78 -11.81
CA LEU A 129 -27.41 -10.70 -11.48
C LEU A 129 -26.66 -9.52 -10.81
N PRO A 130 -27.23 -8.30 -10.79
CA PRO A 130 -26.65 -7.16 -10.07
C PRO A 130 -26.42 -7.43 -8.58
N THR A 131 -27.29 -8.21 -7.95
CA THR A 131 -27.17 -8.67 -6.57
C THR A 131 -25.93 -9.53 -6.33
N ASP A 132 -25.56 -10.37 -7.30
CA ASP A 132 -24.39 -11.25 -7.22
C ASP A 132 -23.08 -10.44 -7.20
N LYS A 133 -23.01 -9.38 -8.01
CA LYS A 133 -21.89 -8.46 -8.04
C LYS A 133 -21.67 -7.82 -6.66
N SER A 134 -22.73 -7.28 -6.07
CA SER A 134 -22.70 -6.68 -4.73
C SER A 134 -22.35 -7.67 -3.62
N ARG A 135 -22.86 -8.92 -3.71
CA ARG A 135 -22.58 -10.01 -2.77
C ARG A 135 -21.10 -10.43 -2.81
N LEU A 136 -20.55 -10.59 -4.01
CA LEU A 136 -19.13 -10.97 -4.17
C LEU A 136 -18.17 -9.89 -3.65
N VAL A 137 -18.48 -8.62 -3.89
CA VAL A 137 -17.72 -7.50 -3.31
C VAL A 137 -17.74 -7.57 -1.78
N GLU A 138 -18.90 -7.75 -1.17
CA GLU A 138 -19.04 -7.83 0.29
C GLU A 138 -18.28 -9.03 0.86
N LEU A 139 -18.38 -10.20 0.26
CA LEU A 139 -17.68 -11.40 0.69
C LEU A 139 -16.16 -11.27 0.53
N SER A 140 -15.69 -10.59 -0.52
CA SER A 140 -14.27 -10.28 -0.70
C SER A 140 -13.73 -9.39 0.43
N LYS A 141 -14.51 -8.39 0.84
CA LYS A 141 -14.17 -7.52 1.98
C LYS A 141 -14.16 -8.29 3.30
N ARG A 142 -15.10 -9.22 3.53
CA ARG A 142 -15.09 -10.11 4.70
C ARG A 142 -13.83 -10.99 4.79
N LEU A 143 -13.21 -11.33 3.66
CA LEU A 143 -11.89 -11.99 3.62
C LEU A 143 -10.71 -11.07 3.95
N GLY A 144 -10.96 -9.77 4.16
CA GLY A 144 -9.92 -8.76 4.41
C GLY A 144 -9.17 -8.35 3.14
N CYS A 145 -9.75 -8.60 1.96
CA CYS A 145 -9.21 -8.11 0.69
C CYS A 145 -9.61 -6.65 0.48
N VAL A 146 -8.72 -5.86 -0.11
CA VAL A 146 -9.08 -4.57 -0.71
C VAL A 146 -9.66 -4.87 -2.08
N THR A 147 -10.91 -4.51 -2.30
CA THR A 147 -11.70 -4.89 -3.46
C THR A 147 -11.91 -3.71 -4.38
N GLY A 148 -11.44 -3.82 -5.63
CA GLY A 148 -11.80 -2.92 -6.72
C GLY A 148 -12.96 -3.51 -7.53
N MET A 149 -13.89 -2.67 -7.95
CA MET A 149 -14.98 -3.04 -8.85
C MET A 149 -14.96 -2.14 -10.08
N THR A 150 -15.08 -2.72 -11.27
CA THR A 150 -15.27 -1.97 -12.52
C THR A 150 -16.67 -2.19 -13.04
N GLY A 151 -17.30 -1.15 -13.57
CA GLY A 151 -18.65 -1.25 -14.15
C GLY A 151 -19.00 0.00 -14.95
N ASP A 152 -19.99 -0.15 -15.83
CA ASP A 152 -20.45 0.91 -16.76
C ASP A 152 -21.96 1.14 -16.69
N GLY A 153 -22.71 0.19 -16.15
CA GLY A 153 -24.16 0.21 -16.14
C GLY A 153 -24.78 0.55 -14.79
N ILE A 154 -26.07 0.87 -14.83
CA ILE A 154 -26.92 1.08 -13.63
C ILE A 154 -26.88 -0.16 -12.72
N ASN A 155 -26.78 -1.35 -13.32
CA ASN A 155 -26.70 -2.62 -12.61
C ASN A 155 -25.43 -2.79 -11.78
N ASP A 156 -24.40 -2.01 -12.06
CA ASP A 156 -23.11 -2.06 -11.37
C ASP A 156 -23.00 -1.04 -10.22
N ALA A 157 -23.87 -0.04 -10.21
CA ALA A 157 -23.80 1.08 -9.26
C ALA A 157 -23.75 0.63 -7.79
N ALA A 158 -24.57 -0.36 -7.41
CA ALA A 158 -24.59 -0.88 -6.05
C ALA A 158 -23.28 -1.61 -5.68
N ALA A 159 -22.66 -2.32 -6.63
CA ALA A 159 -21.39 -3.00 -6.43
C ALA A 159 -20.21 -2.02 -6.44
N LEU A 160 -20.22 -1.02 -7.33
CA LEU A 160 -19.25 0.07 -7.38
C LEU A 160 -19.19 0.81 -6.03
N LYS A 161 -20.35 1.20 -5.51
CA LYS A 161 -20.44 1.91 -4.22
C LYS A 161 -20.04 1.07 -3.02
N LYS A 162 -20.21 -0.26 -3.08
CA LYS A 162 -19.82 -1.18 -1.99
C LYS A 162 -18.33 -1.54 -2.01
N ALA A 163 -17.67 -1.42 -3.14
CA ALA A 163 -16.24 -1.71 -3.27
C ALA A 163 -15.39 -0.78 -2.39
N ASP A 164 -14.13 -1.12 -2.16
CA ASP A 164 -13.18 -0.21 -1.53
C ASP A 164 -12.70 0.85 -2.53
N VAL A 165 -12.74 0.54 -3.84
CA VAL A 165 -12.55 1.48 -4.94
C VAL A 165 -13.47 1.09 -6.09
N GLY A 166 -14.44 1.91 -6.41
CA GLY A 166 -15.30 1.79 -7.58
C GLY A 166 -14.69 2.50 -8.80
N PHE A 167 -14.50 1.77 -9.89
CA PHE A 167 -14.01 2.31 -11.17
C PHE A 167 -15.15 2.33 -12.18
N ALA A 168 -15.73 3.49 -12.46
CA ALA A 168 -16.72 3.66 -13.51
C ALA A 168 -16.03 3.91 -14.85
N LEU A 169 -16.59 3.35 -15.95
CA LEU A 169 -16.08 3.66 -17.29
C LEU A 169 -16.59 5.03 -17.75
N GLY A 170 -15.79 5.74 -18.54
CA GLY A 170 -16.12 7.06 -19.07
C GLY A 170 -17.33 7.04 -20.00
N SER A 171 -17.48 5.96 -20.79
CA SER A 171 -18.67 5.68 -21.63
C SER A 171 -19.89 5.18 -20.86
N GLY A 172 -19.71 4.87 -19.54
CA GLY A 172 -20.78 4.33 -18.70
C GLY A 172 -21.86 5.37 -18.38
N THR A 173 -22.94 4.87 -17.77
CA THR A 173 -24.10 5.70 -17.35
C THR A 173 -23.67 6.67 -16.25
N GLU A 174 -24.39 7.82 -16.15
CA GLU A 174 -24.14 8.79 -15.09
C GLU A 174 -24.33 8.19 -13.69
N VAL A 175 -25.27 7.27 -13.54
CA VAL A 175 -25.50 6.53 -12.27
C VAL A 175 -24.25 5.70 -11.87
N ALA A 176 -23.59 5.05 -12.83
CA ALA A 176 -22.35 4.32 -12.58
C ALA A 176 -21.21 5.26 -12.22
N LYS A 177 -21.10 6.40 -12.90
CA LYS A 177 -20.07 7.44 -12.62
C LYS A 177 -20.25 8.06 -11.24
N GLU A 178 -21.48 8.36 -10.83
CA GLU A 178 -21.79 8.88 -9.49
C GLU A 178 -21.55 7.85 -8.37
N ALA A 179 -21.71 6.55 -8.69
CA ALA A 179 -21.45 5.47 -7.73
C ALA A 179 -19.97 5.11 -7.61
N GLY A 180 -19.15 5.43 -8.62
CA GLY A 180 -17.72 5.13 -8.65
C GLY A 180 -16.88 6.19 -7.95
N ASP A 181 -15.75 5.78 -7.36
CA ASP A 181 -14.75 6.69 -6.78
C ASP A 181 -13.82 7.29 -7.84
N VAL A 182 -13.64 6.58 -8.95
CA VAL A 182 -12.73 6.94 -10.06
C VAL A 182 -13.44 6.70 -11.39
N VAL A 183 -13.40 7.69 -12.30
CA VAL A 183 -13.90 7.55 -13.67
C VAL A 183 -12.72 7.29 -14.61
N ILE A 184 -12.76 6.19 -15.34
CA ILE A 184 -11.79 5.78 -16.35
C ILE A 184 -12.21 6.37 -17.70
N THR A 185 -11.73 7.55 -18.03
CA THR A 185 -12.17 8.33 -19.20
C THR A 185 -11.80 7.73 -20.55
N ASP A 186 -10.79 6.88 -20.61
CA ASP A 186 -10.31 6.17 -21.80
C ASP A 186 -10.89 4.76 -21.92
N ASP A 187 -11.77 4.35 -21.02
CA ASP A 187 -12.38 3.01 -20.95
C ASP A 187 -11.36 1.86 -21.02
N ASN A 188 -10.13 2.12 -20.60
CA ASN A 188 -9.02 1.19 -20.75
C ASN A 188 -8.65 0.53 -19.43
N LEU A 189 -8.64 -0.80 -19.38
CA LEU A 189 -8.26 -1.57 -18.19
C LEU A 189 -6.81 -1.29 -17.75
N SER A 190 -5.94 -0.88 -18.68
CA SER A 190 -4.57 -0.45 -18.34
C SER A 190 -4.54 0.79 -17.46
N SER A 191 -5.58 1.63 -17.49
CA SER A 191 -5.70 2.78 -16.60
C SER A 191 -6.06 2.37 -15.17
N VAL A 192 -6.80 1.28 -14.99
CA VAL A 192 -7.00 0.63 -13.66
C VAL A 192 -5.67 0.11 -13.12
N VAL A 193 -4.83 -0.52 -13.97
CA VAL A 193 -3.47 -0.96 -13.59
C VAL A 193 -2.62 0.23 -13.11
N LYS A 194 -2.65 1.34 -13.86
CA LYS A 194 -1.96 2.58 -13.47
C LYS A 194 -2.49 3.13 -12.15
N ALA A 195 -3.82 3.18 -11.97
CA ALA A 195 -4.45 3.63 -10.72
C ALA A 195 -3.98 2.78 -9.53
N ALA A 196 -3.93 1.45 -9.67
CA ALA A 196 -3.41 0.54 -8.65
C ALA A 196 -1.92 0.80 -8.35
N ALA A 197 -1.11 1.08 -9.37
CA ALA A 197 0.31 1.42 -9.21
C ALA A 197 0.49 2.75 -8.46
N TYR A 198 -0.28 3.77 -8.81
CA TYR A 198 -0.29 5.06 -8.11
C TYR A 198 -0.77 4.92 -6.66
N GLY A 199 -1.85 4.19 -6.40
CA GLY A 199 -2.34 3.93 -5.05
C GLY A 199 -1.29 3.27 -4.16
N ARG A 200 -0.58 2.27 -4.67
CA ARG A 200 0.56 1.64 -3.98
C ARG A 200 1.69 2.63 -3.69
N ARG A 201 1.97 3.53 -4.64
CA ARG A 201 2.99 4.55 -4.47
C ARG A 201 2.58 5.58 -3.41
N VAL A 202 1.34 6.07 -3.44
CA VAL A 202 0.79 7.00 -2.46
C VAL A 202 0.88 6.41 -1.05
N PHE A 203 0.43 5.18 -0.85
CA PHE A 203 0.52 4.50 0.44
C PHE A 203 1.97 4.39 0.96
N LYS A 204 2.90 4.09 0.06
CA LYS A 204 4.34 4.04 0.40
C LYS A 204 4.88 5.42 0.75
N SER A 205 4.47 6.46 0.04
CA SER A 205 4.85 7.85 0.33
C SER A 205 4.35 8.30 1.69
N ILE A 206 3.10 7.98 2.02
CA ILE A 206 2.53 8.26 3.34
C ILE A 206 3.36 7.58 4.45
N ARG A 207 3.69 6.29 4.29
CA ARG A 207 4.54 5.59 5.26
C ARG A 207 5.93 6.23 5.42
N GLN A 208 6.52 6.65 4.31
CA GLN A 208 7.83 7.29 4.32
C GLN A 208 7.80 8.65 5.03
N PHE A 209 6.77 9.44 4.75
CA PHE A 209 6.54 10.73 5.41
C PHE A 209 6.27 10.55 6.91
N VAL A 210 5.40 9.61 7.30
CA VAL A 210 5.11 9.33 8.72
C VAL A 210 6.37 8.93 9.48
N VAL A 211 7.25 8.11 8.90
CA VAL A 211 8.53 7.74 9.52
C VAL A 211 9.42 8.97 9.70
N PHE A 212 9.51 9.83 8.70
CA PHE A 212 10.25 11.08 8.77
C PHE A 212 9.70 11.99 9.88
N GLN A 213 8.38 12.26 9.83
CA GLN A 213 7.69 13.14 10.77
C GLN A 213 7.85 12.68 12.22
N LEU A 214 7.50 11.44 12.51
CA LEU A 214 7.62 10.90 13.86
C LEU A 214 9.06 10.87 14.39
N THR A 215 10.06 10.76 13.51
CA THR A 215 11.46 10.86 13.91
C THR A 215 11.80 12.28 14.36
N MET A 216 11.32 13.30 13.63
CA MET A 216 11.50 14.70 13.98
C MET A 216 10.74 15.09 15.23
N ASP A 217 9.49 14.65 15.37
CA ASP A 217 8.66 14.90 16.56
C ASP A 217 9.30 14.28 17.81
N LEU A 218 9.82 13.04 17.71
CA LEU A 218 10.54 12.39 18.81
C LEU A 218 11.80 13.18 19.20
N CYS A 219 12.54 13.71 18.21
CA CYS A 219 13.69 14.55 18.47
C CYS A 219 13.27 15.87 19.16
N ALA A 220 12.25 16.55 18.65
CA ALA A 220 11.74 17.80 19.19
C ALA A 220 11.27 17.65 20.65
N VAL A 221 10.41 16.65 20.91
CA VAL A 221 9.91 16.36 22.27
C VAL A 221 11.04 15.93 23.18
N GLY A 222 11.94 15.05 22.70
CA GLY A 222 13.06 14.56 23.49
C GLY A 222 14.02 15.68 23.90
N VAL A 223 14.36 16.58 22.99
CA VAL A 223 15.20 17.75 23.28
C VAL A 223 14.50 18.70 24.23
N SER A 224 13.23 19.05 23.97
CA SER A 224 12.47 19.96 24.83
C SER A 224 12.30 19.44 26.26
N LEU A 225 12.18 18.11 26.41
CA LEU A 225 12.03 17.47 27.71
C LEU A 225 13.38 17.38 28.45
N LEU A 226 14.46 17.03 27.76
CA LEU A 226 15.75 16.69 28.40
C LEU A 226 16.72 17.87 28.53
N ALA A 227 16.64 18.90 27.66
CA ALA A 227 17.57 20.03 27.70
C ALA A 227 17.52 20.83 29.01
N PRO A 228 16.36 21.05 29.67
CA PRO A 228 16.33 21.73 30.95
C PRO A 228 17.13 21.02 32.04
N PHE A 229 17.17 19.69 32.05
CA PHE A 229 17.96 18.90 33.05
C PHE A 229 19.47 19.05 32.87
N ILE A 230 19.93 19.53 31.71
CA ILE A 230 21.35 19.81 31.46
C ILE A 230 21.66 21.29 31.47
N GLY A 231 20.71 22.16 31.90
CA GLY A 231 20.90 23.59 32.11
C GLY A 231 20.52 24.47 30.89
N PHE A 232 19.69 23.98 29.95
CA PHE A 232 19.23 24.73 28.80
C PHE A 232 17.70 24.79 28.79
N ASP A 233 17.08 25.86 29.27
CA ASP A 233 15.63 25.96 29.44
C ASP A 233 14.86 25.97 28.11
N THR A 234 15.33 26.72 27.11
CA THR A 234 14.66 26.87 25.81
C THR A 234 15.64 26.81 24.64
N PRO A 235 16.17 25.62 24.29
CA PRO A 235 17.14 25.50 23.21
C PRO A 235 16.55 25.79 21.83
N VAL A 236 15.23 25.57 21.66
CA VAL A 236 14.44 25.87 20.45
C VAL A 236 13.32 26.83 20.81
N THR A 237 13.14 27.89 20.04
CA THR A 237 12.03 28.86 20.24
C THR A 237 10.75 28.39 19.60
N VAL A 238 9.61 28.94 20.07
CA VAL A 238 8.28 28.68 19.48
C VAL A 238 8.26 29.00 17.99
N MET A 239 8.89 30.11 17.57
CA MET A 239 8.95 30.50 16.15
C MET A 239 9.77 29.49 15.30
N GLN A 240 10.83 28.96 15.85
CA GLN A 240 11.62 27.90 15.20
C GLN A 240 10.79 26.59 15.08
N MET A 241 10.03 26.23 16.10
CA MET A 241 9.14 25.07 16.05
C MET A 241 8.00 25.25 15.03
N LEU A 242 7.42 26.44 14.95
CA LEU A 242 6.44 26.78 13.91
C LEU A 242 7.02 26.67 12.50
N TRP A 243 8.26 27.13 12.29
CA TRP A 243 8.96 26.98 11.03
C TRP A 243 9.13 25.51 10.64
N ILE A 244 9.57 24.67 11.57
CA ILE A 244 9.75 23.24 11.35
C ILE A 244 8.42 22.61 10.96
N ASN A 245 7.41 22.76 11.79
CA ASN A 245 6.12 22.04 11.63
C ASN A 245 5.28 22.58 10.45
N MET A 246 5.36 23.86 10.12
CA MET A 246 4.52 24.45 9.09
C MET A 246 5.19 24.49 7.72
N ILE A 247 6.45 24.91 7.66
CA ILE A 247 7.15 25.11 6.37
C ILE A 247 7.95 23.87 5.97
N MET A 248 8.83 23.39 6.87
CA MET A 248 9.70 22.26 6.56
C MET A 248 8.89 20.99 6.32
N ASP A 249 7.90 20.69 7.17
CA ASP A 249 7.07 19.49 7.03
C ASP A 249 6.19 19.53 5.79
N THR A 250 5.65 20.70 5.43
CA THR A 250 4.92 20.88 4.17
C THR A 250 5.80 20.59 2.96
N LEU A 251 7.01 21.18 2.91
CA LEU A 251 7.94 20.93 1.81
C LEU A 251 8.42 19.47 1.78
N ALA A 252 8.64 18.86 2.96
CA ALA A 252 8.99 17.45 3.07
C ALA A 252 7.85 16.54 2.55
N SER A 253 6.59 16.84 2.90
CA SER A 253 5.45 16.07 2.42
C SER A 253 5.35 16.10 0.89
N LEU A 254 5.55 17.26 0.27
CA LEU A 254 5.63 17.42 -1.19
C LEU A 254 6.81 16.65 -1.80
N ALA A 255 7.96 16.62 -1.11
CA ALA A 255 9.12 15.84 -1.54
C ALA A 255 8.78 14.35 -1.63
N PHE A 256 8.11 13.79 -0.61
CA PHE A 256 7.70 12.38 -0.61
C PHE A 256 6.57 12.10 -1.61
N ALA A 257 5.60 12.99 -1.77
CA ALA A 257 4.51 12.87 -2.72
C ALA A 257 5.00 12.87 -4.18
N GLY A 258 6.00 13.68 -4.50
CA GLY A 258 6.55 13.84 -5.84
C GLY A 258 7.42 12.68 -6.33
N ILE A 259 7.63 11.62 -5.56
CA ILE A 259 8.44 10.47 -5.99
C ILE A 259 7.65 9.62 -6.99
N ARG A 260 8.22 9.36 -8.15
CA ARG A 260 7.60 8.59 -9.24
C ARG A 260 7.28 7.15 -8.83
N VAL A 261 6.28 6.57 -9.50
CA VAL A 261 5.92 5.15 -9.38
C VAL A 261 7.11 4.28 -9.79
N ASP A 262 7.47 3.32 -8.95
CA ASP A 262 8.51 2.33 -9.25
C ASP A 262 7.84 1.06 -9.80
N PRO A 263 8.17 0.58 -11.02
CA PRO A 263 7.62 -0.66 -11.55
C PRO A 263 7.78 -1.87 -10.63
N GLN A 264 8.77 -1.84 -9.73
CA GLN A 264 8.94 -2.90 -8.74
C GLN A 264 7.87 -2.90 -7.64
N ASP A 265 7.17 -1.79 -7.44
CA ASP A 265 6.06 -1.74 -6.47
C ASP A 265 4.86 -2.58 -6.97
N MET A 266 4.71 -2.76 -8.31
CA MET A 266 3.73 -3.67 -8.90
C MET A 266 4.13 -5.16 -8.82
N ARG A 267 5.40 -5.46 -8.54
CA ARG A 267 5.87 -6.85 -8.32
C ARG A 267 5.79 -7.29 -6.86
N ARG A 268 5.36 -6.41 -5.96
CA ARG A 268 5.17 -6.72 -4.53
C ARG A 268 3.74 -7.21 -4.29
N PRO A 269 3.53 -8.11 -3.34
CA PRO A 269 2.19 -8.52 -2.96
C PRO A 269 1.40 -7.32 -2.40
N PRO A 270 0.07 -7.32 -2.54
CA PRO A 270 -0.80 -6.32 -1.91
C PRO A 270 -0.58 -6.26 -0.41
N VAL A 271 -0.70 -5.06 0.16
CA VAL A 271 -0.65 -4.85 1.61
C VAL A 271 -2.01 -5.21 2.19
N PRO A 272 -2.08 -6.09 3.21
CA PRO A 272 -3.36 -6.41 3.87
C PRO A 272 -3.98 -5.16 4.50
N LEU A 273 -5.31 -5.04 4.47
CA LEU A 273 -6.04 -3.92 5.07
C LEU A 273 -5.76 -3.78 6.59
N SER A 274 -5.51 -4.90 7.26
CA SER A 274 -5.18 -4.96 8.69
C SER A 274 -3.75 -4.53 9.03
N GLU A 275 -2.89 -4.26 8.04
CA GLU A 275 -1.51 -3.85 8.30
C GLU A 275 -1.45 -2.36 8.65
N PRO A 276 -0.99 -1.98 9.85
CA PRO A 276 -0.94 -0.58 10.27
C PRO A 276 0.05 0.22 9.41
N VAL A 277 -0.20 1.52 9.26
CA VAL A 277 0.72 2.45 8.57
C VAL A 277 2.09 2.41 9.23
N LEU A 278 2.13 2.49 10.56
CA LEU A 278 3.35 2.35 11.35
C LEU A 278 3.49 0.91 11.85
N THR A 279 4.25 0.10 11.13
CA THR A 279 4.57 -1.28 11.56
C THR A 279 5.58 -1.27 12.71
N LYS A 280 5.65 -2.36 13.50
CA LYS A 280 6.65 -2.51 14.59
C LYS A 280 8.09 -2.26 14.11
N ARG A 281 8.40 -2.66 12.88
CA ARG A 281 9.71 -2.40 12.27
C ARG A 281 9.93 -0.90 12.02
N LEU A 282 8.96 -0.21 11.46
CA LEU A 282 9.05 1.24 11.22
C LEU A 282 9.11 2.01 12.53
N ALA A 283 8.33 1.60 13.55
CA ALA A 283 8.39 2.19 14.88
C ALA A 283 9.78 2.01 15.53
N GLY A 284 10.40 0.83 15.39
CA GLY A 284 11.77 0.61 15.85
C GLY A 284 12.78 1.50 15.14
N ARG A 285 12.61 1.74 13.84
CA ARG A 285 13.44 2.65 13.05
C ARG A 285 13.28 4.10 13.52
N VAL A 286 12.04 4.56 13.72
CA VAL A 286 11.74 5.89 14.28
C VAL A 286 12.41 6.07 15.64
N ALA A 287 12.23 5.10 16.55
CA ALA A 287 12.82 5.16 17.88
C ALA A 287 14.35 5.22 17.83
N ALA A 288 14.99 4.33 17.08
CA ALA A 288 16.47 4.28 17.01
C ALA A 288 17.06 5.56 16.39
N THR A 289 16.48 6.06 15.29
CA THR A 289 16.99 7.28 14.63
C THR A 289 16.63 8.53 15.44
N GLY A 290 15.42 8.61 16.00
CA GLY A 290 14.97 9.74 16.81
C GLY A 290 15.77 9.87 18.10
N ILE A 291 16.01 8.77 18.83
CA ILE A 291 16.86 8.77 20.02
C ILE A 291 18.28 9.23 19.66
N TYR A 292 18.83 8.76 18.54
CA TYR A 292 20.13 9.24 18.07
C TYR A 292 20.13 10.75 17.84
N CYS A 293 19.11 11.31 17.17
CA CYS A 293 19.01 12.76 16.95
C CYS A 293 18.90 13.53 18.27
N VAL A 294 18.15 13.02 19.26
CA VAL A 294 18.11 13.60 20.62
C VAL A 294 19.50 13.63 21.24
N LEU A 295 20.20 12.49 21.23
CA LEU A 295 21.55 12.38 21.80
C LEU A 295 22.55 13.31 21.10
N LEU A 296 22.47 13.43 19.77
CA LEU A 296 23.28 14.36 18.99
C LEU A 296 23.03 15.80 19.42
N CYS A 297 21.78 16.22 19.59
CA CYS A 297 21.39 17.54 20.03
C CYS A 297 21.85 17.81 21.48
N LEU A 298 21.66 16.86 22.38
CA LEU A 298 22.14 17.00 23.79
C LEU A 298 23.67 17.02 23.87
N TYR A 299 24.38 16.22 23.08
CA TYR A 299 25.83 16.25 22.97
C TYR A 299 26.33 17.62 22.48
N PHE A 300 25.68 18.17 21.44
CA PHE A 300 26.00 19.50 20.95
C PHE A 300 25.88 20.58 22.06
N LEU A 301 24.77 20.53 22.80
CA LEU A 301 24.53 21.51 23.88
C LEU A 301 25.53 21.38 25.03
N LYS A 302 25.96 20.16 25.38
CA LYS A 302 26.77 19.89 26.58
C LYS A 302 28.28 19.82 26.31
N SER A 303 28.74 19.66 25.05
CA SER A 303 30.14 19.48 24.72
C SER A 303 30.95 20.77 24.99
N PRO A 304 31.98 20.71 25.87
CA PRO A 304 32.86 21.88 26.13
C PRO A 304 33.63 22.29 24.88
N GLU A 305 34.01 21.34 24.04
CA GLU A 305 34.76 21.59 22.80
C GLU A 305 33.95 22.41 21.81
N ILE A 306 32.65 22.07 21.66
CA ILE A 306 31.71 22.81 20.81
C ILE A 306 31.45 24.19 21.41
N ALA A 307 31.25 24.30 22.73
CA ALA A 307 31.05 25.55 23.41
C ALA A 307 32.27 26.47 23.23
N ALA A 308 33.50 25.95 23.37
CA ALA A 308 34.72 26.67 23.11
C ALA A 308 34.87 27.13 21.66
N PHE A 309 34.51 26.26 20.68
CA PHE A 309 34.55 26.60 19.26
C PHE A 309 33.66 27.80 18.92
N PHE A 310 32.46 27.86 19.50
CA PHE A 310 31.52 28.96 19.33
C PHE A 310 31.77 30.15 20.28
N ARG A 311 32.77 30.11 21.13
CA ARG A 311 33.09 31.17 22.12
C ARG A 311 31.84 31.59 22.90
N THR A 312 31.17 30.65 23.53
CA THR A 312 29.86 30.86 24.17
C THR A 312 29.85 31.86 25.33
N GLY A 313 31.05 32.26 25.84
CA GLY A 313 31.19 33.33 26.80
C GLY A 313 31.01 34.76 26.25
N GLU A 314 31.04 34.92 24.92
CA GLU A 314 30.79 36.18 24.23
C GLU A 314 29.35 36.23 23.74
N SER A 315 28.68 37.39 23.78
CA SER A 315 27.27 37.53 23.34
C SER A 315 27.05 37.12 21.88
N ARG A 316 28.03 37.38 21.02
CA ARG A 316 28.03 36.99 19.61
C ARG A 316 28.18 35.47 19.43
N GLY A 317 29.08 34.85 20.18
CA GLY A 317 29.32 33.42 20.19
C GLY A 317 28.11 32.63 20.70
N THR A 318 27.42 33.13 21.73
CA THR A 318 26.19 32.53 22.24
C THR A 318 25.08 32.55 21.19
N ALA A 319 24.90 33.64 20.43
CA ALA A 319 23.92 33.74 19.37
C ALA A 319 24.23 32.77 18.22
N HIS A 320 25.48 32.64 17.80
CA HIS A 320 25.92 31.67 16.79
C HIS A 320 25.72 30.22 17.26
N PHE A 321 25.99 29.92 18.53
CA PHE A 321 25.78 28.60 19.13
C PHE A 321 24.33 28.14 19.04
N TYR A 322 23.36 28.99 19.43
CA TYR A 322 21.93 28.64 19.29
C TYR A 322 21.46 28.58 17.83
N THR A 323 22.03 29.40 16.96
CA THR A 323 21.77 29.33 15.51
C THR A 323 22.28 28.01 14.94
N ALA A 324 23.47 27.57 15.31
CA ALA A 324 24.02 26.28 14.91
C ALA A 324 23.23 25.13 15.49
N PHE A 325 22.79 25.22 16.73
CA PHE A 325 21.90 24.20 17.32
C PHE A 325 20.62 24.03 16.54
N PHE A 326 19.93 25.11 16.21
CA PHE A 326 18.75 25.10 15.38
C PHE A 326 19.05 24.50 13.99
N SER A 327 20.19 24.80 13.40
CA SER A 327 20.63 24.25 12.12
C SER A 327 20.86 22.75 12.20
N ILE A 328 21.52 22.24 13.25
CA ILE A 328 21.72 20.79 13.45
C ILE A 328 20.39 20.08 13.53
N PHE A 329 19.43 20.63 14.28
CA PHE A 329 18.11 20.06 14.40
C PHE A 329 17.45 19.88 13.03
N VAL A 330 17.38 20.96 12.23
CA VAL A 330 16.73 20.94 10.91
C VAL A 330 17.49 20.07 9.91
N PHE A 331 18.80 20.23 9.77
CA PHE A 331 19.58 19.45 8.80
C PHE A 331 19.67 17.96 9.15
N SER A 332 19.65 17.59 10.42
CA SER A 332 19.54 16.19 10.84
C SER A 332 18.24 15.57 10.33
N GLY A 333 17.13 16.31 10.36
CA GLY A 333 15.88 15.91 9.75
C GLY A 333 15.98 15.76 8.24
N LEU A 334 16.54 16.75 7.55
CA LEU A 334 16.69 16.73 6.09
C LEU A 334 17.57 15.55 5.62
N PHE A 335 18.68 15.26 6.31
CA PHE A 335 19.49 14.07 6.05
C PHE A 335 18.72 12.78 6.39
N GLY A 336 17.92 12.79 7.47
CA GLY A 336 17.04 11.69 7.85
C GLY A 336 15.98 11.37 6.78
N ALA A 337 15.50 12.38 6.05
CA ALA A 337 14.53 12.21 4.95
C ALA A 337 15.06 11.28 3.83
N PHE A 338 16.36 11.30 3.54
CA PHE A 338 16.99 10.38 2.58
C PHE A 338 16.88 8.93 3.06
N HIS A 339 16.95 8.68 4.36
CA HIS A 339 16.71 7.34 4.91
C HIS A 339 15.24 6.96 4.92
N ALA A 340 14.33 7.86 5.26
CA ALA A 340 12.90 7.60 5.24
C ALA A 340 12.42 7.22 3.84
N ARG A 341 13.01 7.80 2.78
CA ARG A 341 12.66 7.56 1.37
C ARG A 341 12.90 6.12 0.90
N THR A 342 13.86 5.41 1.42
CA THR A 342 14.25 4.08 0.94
C THR A 342 14.36 3.04 2.04
N ASP A 343 14.03 1.78 1.74
CA ASP A 343 14.29 0.64 2.65
C ASP A 343 15.73 0.10 2.55
N SER A 344 16.52 0.61 1.60
CA SER A 344 17.94 0.23 1.46
C SER A 344 18.81 0.90 2.54
N PRO A 345 19.88 0.24 3.03
CA PRO A 345 20.90 0.91 3.83
C PRO A 345 21.54 2.09 3.12
N ASN A 346 21.74 2.00 1.80
CA ASN A 346 22.24 3.14 1.02
C ASN A 346 21.11 4.16 0.82
N PRO A 347 21.21 5.38 1.43
CA PRO A 347 20.17 6.41 1.34
C PRO A 347 20.03 6.99 -0.07
N PHE A 348 21.09 6.94 -0.89
CA PHE A 348 21.11 7.48 -2.25
C PHE A 348 20.68 6.46 -3.32
N ARG A 349 20.27 5.26 -2.92
CA ARG A 349 19.81 4.24 -3.86
C ARG A 349 18.57 4.72 -4.61
N ARG A 350 18.53 4.52 -5.94
CA ARG A 350 17.41 4.89 -6.82
C ARG A 350 17.04 6.39 -6.79
N MET A 351 18.03 7.24 -6.86
CA MET A 351 17.81 8.69 -7.06
C MET A 351 17.24 9.00 -8.45
N LYS A 352 17.50 8.15 -9.46
CA LYS A 352 16.91 8.26 -10.80
C LYS A 352 15.38 8.12 -10.68
N GLY A 353 14.63 9.16 -11.04
CA GLY A 353 13.17 9.23 -10.83
C GLY A 353 12.71 9.94 -9.55
N GLY A 354 13.63 10.31 -8.66
CA GLY A 354 13.37 11.11 -7.46
C GLY A 354 13.74 12.59 -7.60
N GLY A 355 13.70 13.15 -8.81
CA GLY A 355 14.08 14.55 -9.04
C GLY A 355 13.28 15.53 -8.19
N SER A 356 11.97 15.34 -8.09
CA SER A 356 11.11 16.16 -7.23
C SER A 356 11.55 16.12 -5.77
N PHE A 357 11.88 14.92 -5.23
CA PHE A 357 12.38 14.80 -3.86
C PHE A 357 13.64 15.64 -3.63
N VAL A 358 14.61 15.56 -4.55
CA VAL A 358 15.85 16.32 -4.46
C VAL A 358 15.60 17.83 -4.54
N ILE A 359 14.72 18.25 -5.46
CA ILE A 359 14.36 19.67 -5.63
C ILE A 359 13.73 20.21 -4.34
N PHE A 360 12.77 19.53 -3.75
CA PHE A 360 12.11 20.00 -2.52
C PHE A 360 13.07 19.98 -1.33
N ILE A 361 13.94 18.97 -1.18
CA ILE A 361 14.96 18.96 -0.11
C ILE A 361 15.97 20.09 -0.32
N ALA A 362 16.41 20.33 -1.55
CA ALA A 362 17.32 21.45 -1.84
C ALA A 362 16.65 22.81 -1.58
N LEU A 363 15.38 22.97 -1.95
CA LEU A 363 14.60 24.16 -1.66
C LEU A 363 14.47 24.39 -0.15
N THR A 364 14.13 23.36 0.61
CA THR A 364 14.04 23.43 2.08
C THR A 364 15.38 23.79 2.69
N SER A 365 16.49 23.19 2.20
CA SER A 365 17.84 23.52 2.65
C SER A 365 18.21 24.97 2.33
N PHE A 366 17.86 25.45 1.14
CA PHE A 366 18.08 26.85 0.76
C PHE A 366 17.30 27.81 1.66
N CYS A 367 16.00 27.55 1.87
CA CYS A 367 15.16 28.35 2.75
C CYS A 367 15.70 28.35 4.19
N GLN A 368 16.19 27.19 4.68
CA GLN A 368 16.83 27.11 6.00
C GLN A 368 18.07 27.97 6.08
N ILE A 369 18.96 27.86 5.10
CA ILE A 369 20.18 28.69 5.06
C ILE A 369 19.82 30.18 5.02
N ALA A 370 18.86 30.57 4.16
CA ALA A 370 18.39 31.94 4.09
C ALA A 370 17.88 32.44 5.46
N LEU A 371 17.10 31.59 6.16
CA LEU A 371 16.58 31.93 7.48
C LEU A 371 17.71 32.12 8.53
N LEU A 372 18.80 31.36 8.46
CA LEU A 372 19.92 31.53 9.36
C LEU A 372 20.55 32.93 9.26
N TYR A 373 20.60 33.50 8.04
CA TYR A 373 21.22 34.82 7.80
C TYR A 373 20.23 35.98 7.90
N PHE A 374 18.96 35.77 7.55
CA PHE A 374 17.94 36.82 7.46
C PHE A 374 16.86 36.74 8.54
N GLY A 375 16.78 35.65 9.33
CA GLY A 375 15.75 35.45 10.35
C GLY A 375 15.82 36.36 11.56
N GLY A 376 17.01 36.86 11.88
CA GLY A 376 17.25 37.89 12.90
C GLY A 376 16.64 37.55 14.27
N THR A 377 16.08 38.57 14.91
CA THR A 377 15.53 38.46 16.28
C THR A 377 14.28 37.57 16.34
N VAL A 378 13.47 37.50 15.24
CA VAL A 378 12.24 36.74 15.20
C VAL A 378 12.55 35.23 15.37
N PHE A 379 13.54 34.73 14.67
CA PHE A 379 13.96 33.34 14.74
C PHE A 379 15.14 33.13 15.69
N ARG A 380 15.60 34.17 16.41
CA ARG A 380 16.78 34.10 17.27
C ARG A 380 17.99 33.53 16.52
N THR A 381 18.21 34.00 15.28
CA THR A 381 19.33 33.58 14.44
C THR A 381 20.27 34.73 14.17
N SER A 382 21.55 34.38 14.08
CA SER A 382 22.65 35.29 13.64
C SER A 382 23.49 34.48 12.65
N GLY A 383 23.79 35.07 11.49
CA GLY A 383 24.51 34.37 10.41
C GLY A 383 25.74 33.63 10.92
N LEU A 384 25.89 32.36 10.52
CA LEU A 384 27.03 31.53 10.88
C LEU A 384 28.23 31.85 10.00
N THR A 385 29.44 31.75 10.53
CA THR A 385 30.67 31.74 9.74
C THR A 385 30.75 30.47 8.90
N PHE A 386 31.56 30.47 7.85
CA PHE A 386 31.71 29.32 6.98
C PHE A 386 32.16 28.04 7.71
N SER A 387 33.11 28.18 8.66
CA SER A 387 33.57 27.07 9.49
C SER A 387 32.49 26.52 10.43
N GLU A 388 31.70 27.40 11.05
CA GLU A 388 30.58 27.03 11.90
C GLU A 388 29.49 26.30 11.11
N LEU A 389 29.18 26.76 9.91
CA LEU A 389 28.21 26.12 9.02
C LEU A 389 28.69 24.71 8.60
N ILE A 390 29.98 24.58 8.23
CA ILE A 390 30.55 23.27 7.85
C ILE A 390 30.49 22.30 9.04
N LEU A 391 30.88 22.71 10.23
CA LEU A 391 30.80 21.88 11.43
C LEU A 391 29.35 21.41 11.68
N THR A 392 28.41 22.34 11.58
CA THR A 392 26.98 22.09 11.77
C THR A 392 26.45 21.05 10.76
N LEU A 393 26.80 21.22 9.50
CA LEU A 393 26.42 20.28 8.45
C LEU A 393 27.09 18.91 8.62
N ALA A 394 28.37 18.88 9.00
CA ALA A 394 29.10 17.63 9.24
C ALA A 394 28.49 16.82 10.39
N LEU A 395 28.15 17.48 11.51
CA LEU A 395 27.47 16.85 12.63
C LEU A 395 26.09 16.34 12.25
N SER A 396 25.30 17.14 11.52
CA SER A 396 23.99 16.72 11.04
C SER A 396 24.08 15.53 10.08
N ALA A 397 25.10 15.46 9.23
CA ALA A 397 25.29 14.39 8.26
C ALA A 397 25.61 13.03 8.92
N THR A 398 25.99 12.99 10.20
CA THR A 398 26.20 11.74 10.95
C THR A 398 24.93 10.89 11.07
N VAL A 399 23.73 11.46 10.85
CA VAL A 399 22.45 10.72 10.74
C VAL A 399 22.49 9.74 9.57
N LEU A 400 23.25 10.02 8.49
CA LEU A 400 23.33 9.15 7.32
C LEU A 400 23.97 7.78 7.62
N PRO A 401 25.19 7.68 8.20
CA PRO A 401 25.76 6.39 8.56
C PRO A 401 24.93 5.66 9.64
N VAL A 402 24.38 6.38 10.62
CA VAL A 402 23.57 5.78 11.69
C VAL A 402 22.29 5.18 11.12
N GLY A 403 21.58 5.90 10.28
CA GLY A 403 20.38 5.35 9.61
C GLY A 403 20.69 4.14 8.73
N ALA A 404 21.88 4.09 8.10
CA ALA A 404 22.35 2.91 7.38
C ALA A 404 22.58 1.71 8.32
N LEU A 405 23.23 1.94 9.46
CA LEU A 405 23.48 0.90 10.48
C LEU A 405 22.16 0.34 11.06
N VAL A 406 21.20 1.21 11.39
CA VAL A 406 19.88 0.79 11.88
C VAL A 406 19.21 -0.16 10.86
N LYS A 407 19.25 0.16 9.58
CA LYS A 407 18.69 -0.70 8.54
C LYS A 407 19.48 -2.00 8.31
N LEU A 408 20.78 -1.98 8.50
CA LEU A 408 21.60 -3.20 8.45
C LEU A 408 21.26 -4.14 9.61
N ALA A 409 21.07 -3.58 10.81
CA ALA A 409 20.68 -4.34 12.01
C ALA A 409 19.27 -4.95 11.90
N GLU A 410 18.36 -4.33 11.14
CA GLU A 410 17.01 -4.89 10.89
C GLU A 410 17.02 -6.18 10.04
N ARG A 411 17.99 -6.36 9.14
CA ARG A 411 18.03 -7.49 8.18
C ARG A 411 18.09 -8.87 8.84
N PRO A 412 18.98 -9.14 9.81
CA PRO A 412 19.04 -10.44 10.47
C PRO A 412 17.79 -10.72 11.30
N VAL A 413 17.19 -9.70 11.93
CA VAL A 413 15.95 -9.83 12.71
C VAL A 413 14.79 -10.24 11.79
N GLU A 414 14.70 -9.67 10.59
CA GLU A 414 13.68 -10.01 9.60
C GLU A 414 13.86 -11.45 9.08
N ALA A 415 15.09 -11.87 8.84
CA ALA A 415 15.41 -13.26 8.45
C ALA A 415 15.01 -14.27 9.55
N ILE A 416 15.34 -13.97 10.81
CA ILE A 416 14.98 -14.81 11.97
C ILE A 416 13.47 -14.84 12.18
N TYR A 417 12.78 -13.70 12.08
CA TYR A 417 11.34 -13.63 12.20
C TYR A 417 10.63 -14.43 11.11
N THR A 418 11.13 -14.37 9.89
CA THR A 418 10.60 -15.13 8.75
C THR A 418 10.82 -16.63 8.94
N LEU A 419 12.00 -17.03 9.43
CA LEU A 419 12.32 -18.43 9.76
C LEU A 419 11.46 -18.96 10.94
N ARG A 420 11.26 -18.17 11.98
CA ARG A 420 10.38 -18.54 13.10
C ARG A 420 8.93 -18.71 12.66
N LYS A 421 8.45 -17.84 11.79
CA LYS A 421 7.07 -17.88 11.25
C LYS A 421 6.87 -19.13 10.38
N THR A 422 7.85 -19.47 9.54
CA THR A 422 7.82 -20.69 8.73
C THR A 422 7.94 -21.96 9.58
N ARG A 423 8.71 -21.93 10.67
CA ARG A 423 8.84 -23.07 11.60
C ARG A 423 7.58 -23.28 12.44
N LYS A 424 6.89 -22.18 12.83
CA LYS A 424 5.61 -22.24 13.55
C LYS A 424 4.47 -22.78 12.68
N SER A 425 4.49 -22.49 11.37
CA SER A 425 3.53 -23.03 10.40
C SER A 425 3.79 -24.49 10.02
N ARG A 426 5.00 -25.01 10.27
CA ARG A 426 5.38 -26.40 9.99
C ARG A 426 5.16 -27.37 11.16
N LYS A 427 4.89 -26.87 12.38
CA LYS A 427 4.53 -27.77 13.48
C LYS A 427 3.11 -28.28 13.26
N PRO A 428 2.89 -29.61 13.13
CA PRO A 428 1.54 -30.15 13.08
C PRO A 428 0.86 -29.83 14.43
N LYS A 429 -0.32 -29.26 14.36
CA LYS A 429 -1.22 -29.17 15.52
C LYS A 429 -1.76 -30.58 15.81
N ASN A 430 -0.93 -31.42 16.42
CA ASN A 430 -1.39 -32.65 17.02
C ASN A 430 -1.98 -32.29 18.39
N LYS A 431 -3.25 -31.92 18.43
CA LYS A 431 -4.05 -31.94 19.64
C LYS A 431 -5.06 -33.04 19.46
N ASN A 432 -4.83 -34.13 20.20
CA ASN A 432 -5.76 -35.22 20.47
C ASN A 432 -7.16 -34.63 20.71
N ILE A 433 -8.05 -34.82 19.76
CA ILE A 433 -9.48 -34.70 20.00
C ILE A 433 -9.92 -36.10 20.42
N LYS A 434 -9.97 -36.36 21.72
CA LYS A 434 -10.85 -37.37 22.27
C LYS A 434 -12.26 -36.81 22.20
N ALA A 435 -13.03 -37.34 21.28
CA ALA A 435 -14.48 -37.15 21.26
C ALA A 435 -15.14 -37.93 22.36
N PRO A 436 -16.19 -37.41 22.95
CA PRO A 436 -17.30 -38.26 23.36
C PRO A 436 -18.46 -38.06 22.37
N ILE A 437 -18.82 -39.17 21.75
CA ILE A 437 -20.09 -39.40 21.09
C ILE A 437 -21.18 -39.25 22.14
N LYS A 438 -22.16 -38.37 21.93
CA LYS A 438 -23.51 -38.52 22.47
C LYS A 438 -24.53 -38.14 21.41
N ASN A 439 -25.44 -39.05 21.26
CA ASN A 439 -26.49 -39.27 20.33
C ASN A 439 -27.55 -38.15 20.29
N PRO A 440 -28.26 -38.01 19.17
CA PRO A 440 -29.32 -37.01 19.00
C PRO A 440 -30.66 -37.60 19.44
N LEU A 441 -31.53 -36.78 19.91
CA LEU A 441 -32.98 -36.81 19.89
C LEU A 441 -33.55 -36.01 21.07
N ALA A 442 -34.22 -34.99 20.78
CA ALA A 442 -35.44 -34.45 21.38
C ALA A 442 -35.44 -32.92 21.17
N ALA A 443 -36.27 -32.56 20.29
CA ALA A 443 -37.63 -32.09 20.38
C ALA A 443 -37.77 -30.58 20.49
N HIS A 444 -38.37 -30.10 19.40
CA HIS A 444 -39.56 -29.22 19.34
C HIS A 444 -39.59 -27.90 20.12
N ASN A 445 -39.93 -26.95 19.35
CA ASN A 445 -40.94 -25.89 19.53
C ASN A 445 -40.50 -24.46 19.77
N ASN A 446 -41.03 -23.71 18.85
CA ASN A 446 -41.70 -22.39 18.87
C ASN A 446 -40.83 -21.16 18.61
N ILE A 447 -41.09 -20.57 17.41
CA ILE A 447 -42.04 -19.47 17.13
C ILE A 447 -41.68 -18.20 17.95
N VAL A 448 -41.12 -17.24 17.36
CA VAL A 448 -41.67 -16.04 16.72
C VAL A 448 -40.64 -15.45 15.80
#